data_f09b382a4e21742c54fe0ddd8d1e7182
#
_entry.id   f09b382a4e21742c54fe0ddd8d1e7182
#
_cell.length_a   1.000
_cell.length_b   1.000
_cell.length_c   1.000
_cell.angle_alpha   90.00
_cell.angle_beta   90.00
_cell.angle_gamma   90.00
#
_symmetry.space_group_name_H-M   'P 1'
#
loop_
_entity.id
_entity.type
_entity.pdbx_description
1 polymer ?
#
loop_
_entity_poly.entity_id
_entity_poly.type
_entity_poly.pdbx_seq_one_letter_code
_entity_poly.pdbx_strand_id
1 'polypeptide(L)'
;MRIDLTDTTFIIPVRVDSMVRLENLVMTVDHLRRHFRTSILILEAAPYANQFIPSLIQGEDVAYQFVEDKDPVFHKTKCLNILARQVTTPIVGIWDADVVVDHSQTLDAVTVIRSDRCDIAYPYDGDFLDTSDVLRAHYFVNRDLDFLRMRRDKMLSLYTVEGVIGAVGGAILAKTEKYLEAGGENEAFYGWGLEDGERHYRWLCFGYRIYRSEGCLFHLSHPRDHNGRFRSNDHHDKAVHDMNQVVNYTTSELNQKYNS
;
A
#
# COMPACT_ATOMS: atom_id res chain seq x y z
N MET A 1 22.91 11.33 -2.42
CA MET A 1 23.14 10.31 -1.36
C MET A 1 21.77 9.77 -0.96
N ARG A 2 21.57 8.45 -0.90
CA ARG A 2 20.29 7.86 -0.48
C ARG A 2 20.10 8.02 1.03
N ILE A 3 18.86 8.27 1.43
CA ILE A 3 18.46 8.37 2.84
C ILE A 3 18.49 6.97 3.47
N ASP A 4 18.97 6.85 4.70
CA ASP A 4 19.06 5.57 5.41
C ASP A 4 17.71 5.16 6.02
N LEU A 5 17.13 4.12 5.44
CA LEU A 5 15.94 3.41 5.91
C LEU A 5 16.22 1.89 6.00
N THR A 6 17.42 1.50 6.45
CA THR A 6 17.80 0.08 6.61
C THR A 6 17.00 -0.64 7.71
N ASP A 7 16.30 0.10 8.55
CA ASP A 7 15.36 -0.39 9.55
C ASP A 7 13.91 -0.50 9.03
N THR A 8 13.70 -0.28 7.74
CA THR A 8 12.39 -0.32 7.09
C THR A 8 12.42 -1.32 5.93
N THR A 9 11.39 -2.15 5.82
CA THR A 9 11.18 -3.05 4.68
C THR A 9 9.86 -2.71 4.01
N PHE A 10 9.89 -2.38 2.72
CA PHE A 10 8.68 -2.19 1.92
C PHE A 10 8.17 -3.52 1.39
N ILE A 11 6.88 -3.79 1.55
CA ILE A 11 6.20 -4.97 1.03
C ILE A 11 5.23 -4.57 -0.07
N ILE A 12 5.38 -5.17 -1.26
CA ILE A 12 4.63 -4.80 -2.47
C ILE A 12 3.99 -6.06 -3.06
N PRO A 13 2.69 -6.29 -2.83
CA PRO A 13 1.96 -7.35 -3.52
C PRO A 13 1.59 -6.87 -4.93
N VAL A 14 1.67 -7.74 -5.92
CA VAL A 14 1.35 -7.37 -7.30
C VAL A 14 0.75 -8.55 -8.08
N ARG A 15 -0.13 -8.23 -9.01
CA ARG A 15 -0.52 -9.08 -10.15
C ARG A 15 -0.21 -8.31 -11.42
N VAL A 16 0.72 -8.82 -12.22
CA VAL A 16 1.06 -8.22 -13.51
C VAL A 16 0.15 -8.83 -14.58
N ASP A 17 -0.98 -8.19 -14.81
CA ASP A 17 -1.96 -8.54 -15.84
C ASP A 17 -1.90 -7.62 -17.07
N SER A 18 -1.08 -6.58 -17.02
CA SER A 18 -0.87 -5.62 -18.11
C SER A 18 0.52 -5.00 -18.06
N MET A 19 0.99 -4.50 -19.21
CA MET A 19 2.25 -3.76 -19.27
C MET A 19 2.22 -2.49 -18.43
N VAL A 20 1.07 -1.82 -18.36
CA VAL A 20 0.89 -0.62 -17.55
C VAL A 20 1.16 -0.90 -16.06
N ARG A 21 0.67 -2.03 -15.53
CA ARG A 21 0.94 -2.42 -14.13
C ARG A 21 2.40 -2.79 -13.90
N LEU A 22 3.03 -3.45 -14.86
CA LEU A 22 4.46 -3.74 -14.80
C LEU A 22 5.29 -2.45 -14.78
N GLU A 23 4.98 -1.51 -15.64
CA GLU A 23 5.63 -0.20 -15.70
C GLU A 23 5.43 0.57 -14.38
N ASN A 24 4.22 0.55 -13.80
CA ASN A 24 3.93 1.19 -12.51
C ASN A 24 4.78 0.58 -11.39
N LEU A 25 4.86 -0.75 -11.31
CA LEU A 25 5.71 -1.43 -10.35
C LEU A 25 7.19 -1.00 -10.50
N VAL A 26 7.70 -0.98 -11.75
CA VAL A 26 9.08 -0.55 -12.02
C VAL A 26 9.29 0.90 -11.56
N MET A 27 8.34 1.80 -11.83
CA MET A 27 8.42 3.20 -11.40
C MET A 27 8.41 3.35 -9.88
N THR A 28 7.53 2.61 -9.21
CA THR A 28 7.39 2.63 -7.74
C THR A 28 8.67 2.12 -7.07
N VAL A 29 9.19 0.98 -7.50
CA VAL A 29 10.43 0.41 -6.97
C VAL A 29 11.64 1.30 -7.26
N ASP A 30 11.75 1.83 -8.49
CA ASP A 30 12.82 2.76 -8.87
C ASP A 30 12.78 4.03 -8.00
N HIS A 31 11.58 4.57 -7.74
CA HIS A 31 11.41 5.72 -6.85
C HIS A 31 11.92 5.43 -5.44
N LEU A 32 11.51 4.32 -4.82
CA LEU A 32 11.98 3.93 -3.50
C LEU A 32 13.52 3.77 -3.47
N ARG A 33 14.10 3.08 -4.43
CA ARG A 33 15.54 2.79 -4.51
C ARG A 33 16.40 4.02 -4.81
N ARG A 34 15.89 4.98 -5.55
CA ARG A 34 16.60 6.24 -5.81
C ARG A 34 16.78 7.08 -4.55
N HIS A 35 15.78 7.09 -3.70
CA HIS A 35 15.76 7.96 -2.54
C HIS A 35 16.25 7.28 -1.27
N PHE A 36 16.02 5.96 -1.12
CA PHE A 36 16.25 5.24 0.11
C PHE A 36 17.26 4.09 -0.01
N ARG A 37 17.99 3.86 1.06
CA ARG A 37 18.69 2.61 1.33
C ARG A 37 17.78 1.78 2.23
N THR A 38 17.10 0.79 1.68
CA THR A 38 16.02 0.03 2.32
C THR A 38 15.96 -1.37 1.73
N SER A 39 15.12 -2.24 2.28
CA SER A 39 14.79 -3.54 1.70
C SER A 39 13.38 -3.50 1.08
N ILE A 40 13.20 -4.20 -0.04
CA ILE A 40 11.91 -4.30 -0.74
C ILE A 40 11.59 -5.77 -0.97
N LEU A 41 10.41 -6.22 -0.52
CA LEU A 41 9.89 -7.55 -0.79
C LEU A 41 8.73 -7.43 -1.78
N ILE A 42 8.84 -8.11 -2.92
CA ILE A 42 7.79 -8.14 -3.95
C ILE A 42 7.21 -9.55 -4.02
N LEU A 43 5.89 -9.68 -3.96
CA LEU A 43 5.18 -10.93 -4.20
C LEU A 43 4.27 -10.76 -5.39
N GLU A 44 4.56 -11.51 -6.46
CA GLU A 44 3.69 -11.63 -7.63
C GLU A 44 2.77 -12.84 -7.44
N ALA A 45 1.44 -12.62 -7.49
CA ALA A 45 0.45 -13.69 -7.51
C ALA A 45 -0.27 -13.68 -8.87
N ALA A 46 0.04 -14.65 -9.73
CA ALA A 46 -0.46 -14.73 -11.09
C ALA A 46 -0.61 -16.19 -11.56
N PRO A 47 -1.38 -16.47 -12.62
CA PRO A 47 -1.56 -17.84 -13.13
C PRO A 47 -0.27 -18.52 -13.61
N TYR A 48 0.74 -17.73 -13.96
CA TYR A 48 2.07 -18.21 -14.40
C TYR A 48 3.14 -17.15 -14.17
N ALA A 49 4.35 -17.58 -13.93
CA ALA A 49 5.51 -16.69 -13.79
C ALA A 49 5.97 -16.20 -15.16
N ASN A 50 5.83 -14.89 -15.41
CA ASN A 50 6.23 -14.29 -16.68
C ASN A 50 7.71 -13.89 -16.73
N GLN A 51 8.42 -13.90 -15.63
CA GLN A 51 9.84 -13.55 -15.48
C GLN A 51 10.19 -12.08 -15.78
N PHE A 52 9.22 -11.20 -16.02
CA PHE A 52 9.50 -9.80 -16.30
C PHE A 52 9.99 -9.04 -15.07
N ILE A 53 9.38 -9.28 -13.90
CA ILE A 53 9.77 -8.59 -12.67
C ILE A 53 11.24 -8.87 -12.33
N PRO A 54 11.72 -10.12 -12.21
CA PRO A 54 13.11 -10.39 -11.86
C PRO A 54 14.10 -9.97 -12.96
N SER A 55 13.66 -9.80 -14.22
CA SER A 55 14.53 -9.29 -15.29
C SER A 55 14.68 -7.77 -15.28
N LEU A 56 13.65 -7.04 -14.85
CA LEU A 56 13.63 -5.58 -14.87
C LEU A 56 14.02 -4.96 -13.52
N ILE A 57 13.73 -5.65 -12.42
CA ILE A 57 13.98 -5.19 -11.06
C ILE A 57 15.02 -6.12 -10.43
N GLN A 58 16.29 -5.74 -10.52
CA GLN A 58 17.42 -6.49 -9.97
C GLN A 58 18.12 -5.68 -8.87
N GLY A 59 18.66 -6.35 -7.86
CA GLY A 59 19.46 -5.74 -6.80
C GLY A 59 19.39 -6.54 -5.51
N GLU A 60 20.43 -6.45 -4.69
CA GLU A 60 20.51 -7.11 -3.38
C GLU A 60 19.51 -6.56 -2.37
N ASP A 61 18.97 -5.36 -2.65
CA ASP A 61 17.97 -4.65 -1.86
C ASP A 61 16.53 -5.08 -2.19
N VAL A 62 16.34 -5.96 -3.21
CA VAL A 62 15.00 -6.43 -3.64
C VAL A 62 14.95 -7.95 -3.60
N ALA A 63 13.98 -8.49 -2.87
CA ALA A 63 13.63 -9.91 -2.92
C ALA A 63 12.29 -10.09 -3.66
N TYR A 64 12.30 -10.92 -4.68
CA TYR A 64 11.11 -11.26 -5.47
C TYR A 64 10.66 -12.68 -5.18
N GLN A 65 9.35 -12.86 -5.04
CA GLN A 65 8.69 -14.15 -4.88
C GLN A 65 7.53 -14.27 -5.86
N PHE A 66 7.29 -15.48 -6.32
CA PHE A 66 6.15 -15.83 -7.15
C PHE A 66 5.27 -16.86 -6.45
N VAL A 67 3.96 -16.65 -6.52
CA VAL A 67 2.94 -17.61 -6.11
C VAL A 67 2.00 -17.86 -7.28
N GLU A 68 1.88 -19.13 -7.71
CA GLU A 68 0.89 -19.49 -8.70
C GLU A 68 -0.52 -19.31 -8.12
N ASP A 69 -1.28 -18.43 -8.75
CA ASP A 69 -2.65 -18.11 -8.37
C ASP A 69 -3.52 -18.01 -9.63
N LYS A 70 -4.34 -19.05 -9.85
CA LYS A 70 -5.25 -19.14 -11.00
C LYS A 70 -6.59 -18.45 -10.77
N ASP A 71 -6.82 -17.94 -9.56
CA ASP A 71 -8.02 -17.16 -9.29
C ASP A 71 -7.99 -15.87 -10.13
N PRO A 72 -9.08 -15.53 -10.85
CA PRO A 72 -9.13 -14.26 -11.59
C PRO A 72 -9.09 -13.04 -10.68
N VAL A 73 -9.45 -13.20 -9.40
CA VAL A 73 -9.45 -12.13 -8.41
C VAL A 73 -8.12 -12.08 -7.67
N PHE A 74 -7.49 -10.92 -7.65
CA PHE A 74 -6.26 -10.70 -6.89
C PHE A 74 -6.56 -10.59 -5.39
N HIS A 75 -6.01 -11.50 -4.61
CA HIS A 75 -6.18 -11.54 -3.15
C HIS A 75 -5.06 -10.76 -2.46
N LYS A 76 -5.13 -9.41 -2.53
CA LYS A 76 -4.13 -8.48 -2.00
C LYS A 76 -3.81 -8.73 -0.53
N THR A 77 -4.85 -8.87 0.31
CA THR A 77 -4.71 -9.06 1.76
C THR A 77 -3.91 -10.32 2.11
N LYS A 78 -4.17 -11.44 1.44
CA LYS A 78 -3.39 -12.67 1.61
C LYS A 78 -1.92 -12.49 1.20
N CYS A 79 -1.67 -11.82 0.07
CA CYS A 79 -0.31 -11.57 -0.40
C CYS A 79 0.46 -10.66 0.59
N LEU A 80 -0.18 -9.63 1.14
CA LEU A 80 0.41 -8.77 2.17
C LEU A 80 0.76 -9.55 3.44
N ASN A 81 -0.11 -10.45 3.90
CA ASN A 81 0.18 -11.29 5.07
C ASN A 81 1.36 -12.25 4.84
N ILE A 82 1.50 -12.81 3.63
CA ILE A 82 2.64 -13.65 3.27
C ILE A 82 3.95 -12.83 3.35
N LEU A 83 3.96 -11.62 2.81
CA LEU A 83 5.11 -10.73 2.83
C LEU A 83 5.43 -10.24 4.26
N ALA A 84 4.41 -9.83 5.01
CA ALA A 84 4.59 -9.25 6.34
C ALA A 84 5.27 -10.21 7.33
N ARG A 85 4.99 -11.52 7.22
CA ARG A 85 5.64 -12.56 8.04
C ARG A 85 7.13 -12.70 7.78
N GLN A 86 7.65 -12.15 6.69
CA GLN A 86 9.07 -12.20 6.31
C GLN A 86 9.82 -10.92 6.70
N VAL A 87 9.10 -9.89 7.12
CA VAL A 87 9.70 -8.62 7.56
C VAL A 87 10.40 -8.83 8.90
N THR A 88 11.69 -8.52 8.93
CA THR A 88 12.52 -8.61 10.14
C THR A 88 12.94 -7.24 10.67
N THR A 89 12.65 -6.17 9.91
CA THR A 89 12.96 -4.81 10.30
C THR A 89 11.91 -4.24 11.27
N PRO A 90 12.28 -3.27 12.12
CA PRO A 90 11.35 -2.62 13.05
C PRO A 90 10.14 -1.94 12.39
N ILE A 91 10.31 -1.48 11.15
CA ILE A 91 9.26 -0.76 10.41
C ILE A 91 8.93 -1.53 9.13
N VAL A 92 7.64 -1.73 8.88
CA VAL A 92 7.11 -2.24 7.62
C VAL A 92 6.45 -1.10 6.82
N GLY A 93 6.78 -1.02 5.54
CA GLY A 93 6.08 -0.15 4.58
C GLY A 93 5.13 -0.99 3.73
N ILE A 94 3.82 -0.84 3.91
CA ILE A 94 2.79 -1.48 3.09
C ILE A 94 2.58 -0.55 1.89
N TRP A 95 2.88 -1.05 0.69
CA TRP A 95 2.97 -0.18 -0.47
C TRP A 95 2.31 -0.78 -1.70
N ASP A 96 1.44 -0.03 -2.36
CA ASP A 96 0.86 -0.46 -3.62
C ASP A 96 1.86 -0.32 -4.77
N ALA A 97 1.74 -1.20 -5.76
CA ALA A 97 2.68 -1.30 -6.87
C ALA A 97 2.61 -0.12 -7.87
N ASP A 98 1.73 0.82 -7.63
CA ASP A 98 1.37 1.90 -8.54
C ASP A 98 1.24 3.27 -7.84
N VAL A 99 1.92 3.44 -6.71
CA VAL A 99 1.91 4.71 -5.98
C VAL A 99 3.32 5.29 -5.81
N VAL A 100 3.40 6.61 -5.88
CA VAL A 100 4.59 7.37 -5.54
C VAL A 100 4.24 8.50 -4.58
N VAL A 101 5.14 8.70 -3.61
CA VAL A 101 5.02 9.72 -2.57
C VAL A 101 6.33 10.48 -2.51
N ASP A 102 6.29 11.77 -2.22
CA ASP A 102 7.54 12.52 -2.05
C ASP A 102 8.40 11.88 -0.96
N HIS A 103 9.69 11.74 -1.26
CA HIS A 103 10.64 11.11 -0.35
C HIS A 103 10.74 11.82 1.00
N SER A 104 10.50 13.13 1.06
CA SER A 104 10.47 13.89 2.30
C SER A 104 9.28 13.50 3.18
N GLN A 105 8.12 13.21 2.60
CA GLN A 105 6.93 12.73 3.32
C GLN A 105 7.18 11.33 3.91
N THR A 106 7.81 10.44 3.13
CA THR A 106 8.19 9.10 3.61
C THR A 106 9.21 9.20 4.76
N LEU A 107 10.21 10.07 4.63
CA LEU A 107 11.21 10.30 5.69
C LEU A 107 10.56 10.87 6.96
N ASP A 108 9.63 11.82 6.82
CA ASP A 108 8.90 12.39 7.93
C ASP A 108 8.11 11.31 8.68
N ALA A 109 7.33 10.51 7.98
CA ALA A 109 6.56 9.41 8.54
C ALA A 109 7.45 8.39 9.31
N VAL A 110 8.58 7.97 8.71
CA VAL A 110 9.55 7.08 9.38
C VAL A 110 10.15 7.75 10.62
N THR A 111 10.47 9.05 10.55
CA THR A 111 11.05 9.80 11.67
C THR A 111 10.09 9.86 12.86
N VAL A 112 8.81 10.05 12.61
CA VAL A 112 7.78 10.07 13.67
C VAL A 112 7.63 8.70 14.32
N ILE A 113 7.68 7.59 13.55
CA ILE A 113 7.68 6.23 14.08
C ILE A 113 8.95 5.96 14.92
N ARG A 114 10.15 6.29 14.38
CA ARG A 114 11.44 6.12 15.08
C ARG A 114 11.49 6.84 16.43
N SER A 115 10.84 8.00 16.51
CA SER A 115 10.77 8.79 17.76
C SER A 115 9.69 8.30 18.72
N ASP A 116 9.05 7.20 18.46
CA ASP A 116 7.95 6.62 19.24
C ASP A 116 6.75 7.57 19.45
N ARG A 117 6.54 8.52 18.54
CA ARG A 117 5.39 9.44 18.60
C ARG A 117 4.13 8.86 17.97
N CYS A 118 4.27 7.87 17.09
CA CYS A 118 3.15 7.12 16.51
C CYS A 118 3.52 5.65 16.31
N ASP A 119 2.50 4.84 16.08
CA ASP A 119 2.61 3.41 15.80
C ASP A 119 2.41 3.12 14.32
N ILE A 120 1.57 3.95 13.67
CA ILE A 120 1.22 3.91 12.26
C ILE A 120 1.39 5.31 11.67
N ALA A 121 1.95 5.41 10.47
CA ALA A 121 2.08 6.67 9.74
C ALA A 121 1.67 6.53 8.28
N TYR A 122 0.83 7.44 7.82
CA TYR A 122 0.56 7.64 6.40
C TYR A 122 1.53 8.70 5.88
N PRO A 123 2.36 8.42 4.86
CA PRO A 123 3.27 9.41 4.29
C PRO A 123 2.53 10.40 3.37
N TYR A 124 1.27 10.70 3.66
CA TYR A 124 0.44 11.68 2.94
C TYR A 124 -0.77 12.08 3.81
N ASP A 125 -1.39 13.22 3.50
CA ASP A 125 -2.45 13.83 4.29
C ASP A 125 -3.86 13.23 4.07
N GLY A 126 -3.99 12.34 3.10
CA GLY A 126 -5.25 11.73 2.67
C GLY A 126 -5.64 12.09 1.24
N ASP A 127 -4.94 13.03 0.62
CA ASP A 127 -5.10 13.35 -0.80
C ASP A 127 -4.46 12.24 -1.65
N PHE A 128 -5.32 11.47 -2.30
CA PHE A 128 -4.95 10.36 -3.19
C PHE A 128 -5.26 10.76 -4.63
N LEU A 129 -4.24 11.19 -5.37
CA LEU A 129 -4.38 11.81 -6.68
C LEU A 129 -4.12 10.82 -7.82
N ASP A 130 -5.13 10.56 -8.64
CA ASP A 130 -5.01 9.71 -9.83
C ASP A 130 -4.40 10.49 -10.99
N THR A 131 -3.25 10.07 -11.49
CA THR A 131 -2.63 10.70 -12.65
C THR A 131 -3.44 10.39 -13.91
N SER A 132 -3.49 11.33 -14.86
CA SER A 132 -3.92 10.96 -16.21
C SER A 132 -2.85 10.11 -16.90
N ASP A 133 -3.22 9.38 -17.95
CA ASP A 133 -2.27 8.59 -18.76
C ASP A 133 -1.09 9.44 -19.26
N VAL A 134 -1.34 10.70 -19.61
CA VAL A 134 -0.32 11.63 -20.08
C VAL A 134 0.66 12.01 -18.95
N LEU A 135 0.15 12.33 -17.77
CA LEU A 135 0.98 12.66 -16.61
C LEU A 135 1.77 11.43 -16.14
N ARG A 136 1.13 10.25 -16.13
CA ARG A 136 1.80 8.99 -15.86
C ARG A 136 2.93 8.72 -16.84
N ALA A 137 2.67 8.85 -18.16
CA ALA A 137 3.68 8.65 -19.21
C ALA A 137 4.84 9.64 -19.07
N HIS A 138 4.57 10.90 -18.73
CA HIS A 138 5.62 11.87 -18.44
C HIS A 138 6.48 11.43 -17.27
N TYR A 139 5.86 11.01 -16.16
CA TYR A 139 6.58 10.51 -15.00
C TYR A 139 7.39 9.24 -15.31
N PHE A 140 6.84 8.34 -16.13
CA PHE A 140 7.55 7.14 -16.57
C PHE A 140 8.87 7.46 -17.27
N VAL A 141 8.89 8.48 -18.10
CA VAL A 141 10.11 8.88 -18.85
C VAL A 141 11.08 9.68 -17.98
N ASN A 142 10.57 10.66 -17.24
CA ASN A 142 11.40 11.70 -16.62
C ASN A 142 11.66 11.47 -15.12
N ARG A 143 10.82 10.68 -14.44
CA ARG A 143 10.88 10.50 -12.97
C ARG A 143 10.81 11.82 -12.19
N ASP A 144 10.12 12.79 -12.78
CA ASP A 144 9.98 14.14 -12.24
C ASP A 144 8.71 14.25 -11.39
N LEU A 145 8.86 14.12 -10.08
CA LEU A 145 7.77 14.23 -9.13
C LEU A 145 7.30 15.69 -8.96
N ASP A 146 8.19 16.66 -9.11
CA ASP A 146 7.84 18.08 -9.02
C ASP A 146 6.89 18.48 -10.16
N PHE A 147 7.06 17.88 -11.33
CA PHE A 147 6.13 18.06 -12.42
C PHE A 147 4.71 17.58 -12.07
N LEU A 148 4.58 16.45 -11.38
CA LEU A 148 3.28 15.98 -10.88
C LEU A 148 2.71 16.92 -9.82
N ARG A 149 3.53 17.35 -8.87
CA ARG A 149 3.13 18.28 -7.79
C ARG A 149 2.58 19.60 -8.32
N MET A 150 3.24 20.17 -9.33
CA MET A 150 2.77 21.41 -9.98
C MET A 150 1.45 21.27 -10.74
N ARG A 151 0.99 20.04 -10.99
CA ARG A 151 -0.23 19.74 -11.75
C ARG A 151 -1.28 18.97 -10.95
N ARG A 152 -1.15 18.95 -9.63
CA ARG A 152 -2.11 18.25 -8.75
C ARG A 152 -3.56 18.70 -8.98
N ASP A 153 -3.78 19.97 -9.35
CA ASP A 153 -5.09 20.54 -9.68
C ASP A 153 -5.71 19.98 -10.97
N LYS A 154 -4.95 19.23 -11.76
CA LYS A 154 -5.39 18.54 -12.99
C LYS A 154 -5.64 17.04 -12.78
N MET A 155 -5.48 16.55 -11.56
CA MET A 155 -5.65 15.14 -11.22
C MET A 155 -7.00 14.92 -10.53
N LEU A 156 -7.52 13.73 -10.66
CA LEU A 156 -8.72 13.31 -9.96
C LEU A 156 -8.34 12.90 -8.53
N SER A 157 -8.92 13.55 -7.53
CA SER A 157 -8.81 13.07 -6.15
C SER A 157 -9.73 11.86 -5.97
N LEU A 158 -9.14 10.72 -5.59
CA LEU A 158 -9.85 9.49 -5.34
C LEU A 158 -10.16 9.35 -3.85
N TYR A 159 -11.27 8.65 -3.55
CA TYR A 159 -11.66 8.29 -2.17
C TYR A 159 -11.93 9.50 -1.25
N THR A 160 -12.16 10.66 -1.82
CA THR A 160 -12.61 11.85 -1.08
C THR A 160 -14.10 11.73 -0.82
N VAL A 161 -14.49 11.59 0.44
CA VAL A 161 -15.88 11.70 0.89
C VAL A 161 -15.95 12.91 1.83
N GLU A 162 -16.82 13.84 1.54
CA GLU A 162 -16.98 15.07 2.32
C GLU A 162 -17.24 14.73 3.80
N GLY A 163 -16.43 15.24 4.71
CA GLY A 163 -16.53 14.98 6.14
C GLY A 163 -15.96 13.63 6.64
N VAL A 164 -15.30 12.85 5.78
CA VAL A 164 -14.66 11.58 6.14
C VAL A 164 -13.14 11.73 6.11
N ILE A 165 -12.46 10.92 6.92
CA ILE A 165 -11.01 10.78 6.92
C ILE A 165 -10.56 10.48 5.47
N GLY A 166 -9.57 11.21 4.95
CA GLY A 166 -9.04 11.00 3.59
C GLY A 166 -8.57 9.56 3.35
N ALA A 167 -8.09 9.26 2.16
CA ALA A 167 -7.67 7.91 1.80
C ALA A 167 -6.74 7.27 2.85
N VAL A 168 -6.89 5.97 3.07
CA VAL A 168 -6.17 5.18 4.08
C VAL A 168 -5.45 3.97 3.47
N GLY A 169 -5.31 3.94 2.15
CA GLY A 169 -4.61 2.92 1.38
C GLY A 169 -3.37 3.43 0.66
N GLY A 170 -2.84 2.64 -0.24
CA GLY A 170 -1.75 2.97 -1.15
C GLY A 170 -0.36 2.96 -0.55
N ALA A 171 -0.10 3.74 0.48
CA ALA A 171 1.20 3.85 1.14
C ALA A 171 1.04 4.03 2.65
N ILE A 172 1.63 3.13 3.42
CA ILE A 172 1.53 3.14 4.88
C ILE A 172 2.85 2.67 5.47
N LEU A 173 3.24 3.26 6.57
CA LEU A 173 4.36 2.81 7.40
C LEU A 173 3.84 2.44 8.79
N ALA A 174 4.32 1.34 9.34
CA ALA A 174 3.89 0.87 10.65
C ALA A 174 5.06 0.26 11.43
N LYS A 175 5.02 0.32 12.75
CA LYS A 175 5.84 -0.58 13.55
C LYS A 175 5.45 -2.02 13.20
N THR A 176 6.42 -2.83 12.79
CA THR A 176 6.17 -4.20 12.34
C THR A 176 5.45 -5.03 13.39
N GLU A 177 5.86 -4.91 14.66
CA GLU A 177 5.20 -5.60 15.77
C GLU A 177 3.71 -5.19 15.90
N LYS A 178 3.40 -3.90 15.78
CA LYS A 178 2.02 -3.40 15.90
C LYS A 178 1.14 -3.83 14.73
N TYR A 179 1.70 -3.86 13.52
CA TYR A 179 0.99 -4.38 12.36
C TYR A 179 0.64 -5.87 12.52
N LEU A 180 1.60 -6.68 12.98
CA LEU A 180 1.39 -8.11 13.20
C LEU A 180 0.49 -8.39 14.42
N GLU A 181 0.68 -7.66 15.52
CA GLU A 181 -0.17 -7.73 16.72
C GLU A 181 -1.65 -7.45 16.41
N ALA A 182 -1.91 -6.52 15.50
CA ALA A 182 -3.27 -6.25 15.02
C ALA A 182 -3.80 -7.29 14.03
N GLY A 183 -3.07 -8.37 13.74
CA GLY A 183 -3.47 -9.46 12.85
C GLY A 183 -3.15 -9.22 11.37
N GLY A 184 -2.32 -8.23 11.03
CA GLY A 184 -1.98 -7.92 9.64
C GLY A 184 -3.18 -7.47 8.83
N GLU A 185 -3.43 -8.13 7.70
CA GLU A 185 -4.60 -7.89 6.85
C GLU A 185 -5.73 -8.88 7.16
N ASN A 186 -6.96 -8.43 7.05
CA ASN A 186 -8.12 -9.30 7.15
C ASN A 186 -8.40 -10.01 5.82
N GLU A 187 -8.04 -11.30 5.73
CA GLU A 187 -8.19 -12.09 4.50
C GLU A 187 -9.66 -12.39 4.12
N ALA A 188 -10.64 -12.05 4.96
CA ALA A 188 -12.05 -12.11 4.59
C ALA A 188 -12.43 -11.09 3.51
N PHE A 189 -11.63 -10.02 3.35
CA PHE A 189 -11.73 -9.07 2.24
C PHE A 189 -11.08 -9.67 1.00
N TYR A 190 -11.91 -10.36 0.23
CA TYR A 190 -11.50 -11.05 -0.97
C TYR A 190 -11.73 -10.20 -2.22
N GLY A 191 -10.64 -9.75 -2.84
CA GLY A 191 -10.66 -8.81 -3.95
C GLY A 191 -10.57 -7.36 -3.49
N TRP A 192 -11.02 -6.44 -4.31
CA TRP A 192 -10.91 -5.01 -4.07
C TRP A 192 -12.07 -4.46 -3.24
N GLY A 193 -11.73 -3.61 -2.28
CA GLY A 193 -12.65 -2.67 -1.63
C GLY A 193 -12.81 -2.86 -0.13
N LEU A 194 -12.68 -1.75 0.58
CA LEU A 194 -12.83 -1.54 2.02
C LEU A 194 -11.79 -2.24 2.93
N GLU A 195 -10.87 -3.04 2.39
CA GLU A 195 -9.80 -3.70 3.18
C GLU A 195 -8.92 -2.68 3.91
N ASP A 196 -8.54 -1.59 3.23
CA ASP A 196 -7.73 -0.52 3.80
C ASP A 196 -8.50 0.25 4.90
N GLY A 197 -9.80 0.46 4.69
CA GLY A 197 -10.70 1.08 5.68
C GLY A 197 -10.86 0.21 6.93
N GLU A 198 -11.11 -1.09 6.74
CA GLU A 198 -11.21 -2.05 7.85
C GLU A 198 -9.95 -2.04 8.69
N ARG A 199 -8.79 -2.17 8.07
CA ARG A 199 -7.49 -2.13 8.73
C ARG A 199 -7.30 -0.83 9.53
N HIS A 200 -7.63 0.31 8.93
CA HIS A 200 -7.52 1.62 9.60
C HIS A 200 -8.40 1.70 10.86
N TYR A 201 -9.67 1.32 10.75
CA TYR A 201 -10.60 1.33 11.89
C TYR A 201 -10.19 0.33 12.97
N ARG A 202 -9.69 -0.84 12.59
CA ARG A 202 -9.16 -1.83 13.53
C ARG A 202 -7.99 -1.27 14.34
N TRP A 203 -7.06 -0.55 13.72
CA TRP A 203 -5.98 0.14 14.44
C TRP A 203 -6.48 1.20 15.41
N LEU A 204 -7.51 1.97 15.03
CA LEU A 204 -8.16 2.91 15.95
C LEU A 204 -8.78 2.20 17.14
N CYS A 205 -9.45 1.05 16.95
CA CYS A 205 -10.01 0.24 18.02
C CYS A 205 -8.95 -0.39 18.93
N PHE A 206 -7.74 -0.67 18.41
CA PHE A 206 -6.58 -1.05 19.22
C PHE A 206 -5.97 0.13 20.01
N GLY A 207 -6.41 1.37 19.74
CA GLY A 207 -5.87 2.58 20.36
C GLY A 207 -4.50 2.97 19.85
N TYR A 208 -4.12 2.57 18.62
CA TYR A 208 -2.85 2.93 18.04
C TYR A 208 -2.78 4.41 17.68
N ARG A 209 -1.62 5.00 17.89
CA ARG A 209 -1.33 6.39 17.56
C ARG A 209 -1.05 6.47 16.06
N ILE A 210 -1.90 7.20 15.35
CA ILE A 210 -1.81 7.35 13.88
C ILE A 210 -1.34 8.77 13.54
N TYR A 211 -0.39 8.86 12.63
CA TYR A 211 0.16 10.11 12.10
C TYR A 211 -0.07 10.22 10.60
N ARG A 212 -0.15 11.45 10.08
CA ARG A 212 -0.17 11.75 8.64
C ARG A 212 0.86 12.83 8.34
N SER A 213 1.72 12.59 7.35
CA SER A 213 2.59 13.63 6.79
C SER A 213 1.78 14.56 5.92
N GLU A 214 2.20 15.82 5.84
CA GLU A 214 1.62 16.78 4.90
C GLU A 214 1.99 16.43 3.45
N GLY A 215 1.05 16.60 2.52
CA GLY A 215 1.23 16.39 1.09
C GLY A 215 0.48 15.18 0.55
N CYS A 216 0.38 15.09 -0.77
CA CYS A 216 -0.43 14.09 -1.46
C CYS A 216 0.33 12.82 -1.83
N LEU A 217 -0.41 11.78 -2.15
CA LEU A 217 0.04 10.57 -2.81
C LEU A 217 -0.38 10.62 -4.29
N PHE A 218 0.50 10.21 -5.19
CA PHE A 218 0.19 10.07 -6.62
C PHE A 218 -0.01 8.59 -6.96
N HIS A 219 -1.19 8.27 -7.46
CA HIS A 219 -1.50 6.97 -8.04
C HIS A 219 -1.20 7.01 -9.54
N LEU A 220 -0.36 6.10 -9.99
CA LEU A 220 0.00 5.96 -11.39
C LEU A 220 -1.13 5.24 -12.12
N SER A 221 -1.91 6.00 -12.86
CA SER A 221 -3.12 5.55 -13.56
C SER A 221 -2.92 4.23 -14.32
N HIS A 222 -3.90 3.35 -14.25
CA HIS A 222 -3.95 2.10 -14.99
C HIS A 222 -5.41 1.68 -15.22
N PRO A 223 -5.70 0.84 -16.23
CA PRO A 223 -7.04 0.29 -16.43
C PRO A 223 -7.54 -0.43 -15.17
N ARG A 224 -8.77 -0.10 -14.75
CA ARG A 224 -9.43 -0.71 -13.58
C ARG A 224 -10.38 -1.79 -14.04
N ASP A 225 -9.86 -3.00 -14.20
CA ASP A 225 -10.63 -4.20 -14.54
C ASP A 225 -11.32 -4.81 -13.30
N HIS A 226 -11.52 -6.12 -13.31
CA HIS A 226 -12.15 -6.87 -12.20
C HIS A 226 -11.47 -6.66 -10.84
N ASN A 227 -10.18 -6.33 -10.84
CA ASN A 227 -9.38 -6.14 -9.63
C ASN A 227 -9.36 -4.68 -9.11
N GLY A 228 -10.18 -3.79 -9.66
CA GLY A 228 -10.26 -2.38 -9.26
C GLY A 228 -11.68 -1.90 -8.93
N ARG A 229 -12.63 -2.81 -8.69
CA ARG A 229 -14.03 -2.49 -8.35
C ARG A 229 -14.72 -3.63 -7.61
N PHE A 230 -15.83 -3.34 -6.95
CA PHE A 230 -16.71 -4.38 -6.43
C PHE A 230 -17.28 -5.22 -7.57
N ARG A 231 -17.28 -6.54 -7.40
CA ARG A 231 -17.71 -7.51 -8.40
C ARG A 231 -19.24 -7.64 -8.51
N SER A 232 -19.94 -7.38 -7.41
CA SER A 232 -21.39 -7.41 -7.30
C SER A 232 -21.86 -6.55 -6.10
N ASN A 233 -23.16 -6.30 -6.02
CA ASN A 233 -23.75 -5.68 -4.84
C ASN A 233 -23.55 -6.55 -3.59
N ASP A 234 -23.72 -7.86 -3.70
CA ASP A 234 -23.50 -8.80 -2.58
C ASP A 234 -22.05 -8.72 -2.05
N HIS A 235 -21.06 -8.57 -2.95
CA HIS A 235 -19.67 -8.39 -2.55
C HIS A 235 -19.48 -7.06 -1.80
N HIS A 236 -20.07 -5.97 -2.30
CA HIS A 236 -20.06 -4.67 -1.63
C HIS A 236 -20.71 -4.76 -0.25
N ASP A 237 -21.92 -5.30 -0.17
CA ASP A 237 -22.71 -5.37 1.07
C ASP A 237 -22.02 -6.24 2.12
N LYS A 238 -21.38 -7.35 1.69
CA LYS A 238 -20.54 -8.15 2.57
C LYS A 238 -19.35 -7.37 3.10
N ALA A 239 -18.62 -6.65 2.25
CA ALA A 239 -17.47 -5.86 2.67
C ALA A 239 -17.88 -4.75 3.66
N VAL A 240 -19.00 -4.07 3.40
CA VAL A 240 -19.59 -3.07 4.33
C VAL A 240 -19.97 -3.71 5.65
N HIS A 241 -20.61 -4.90 5.62
CA HIS A 241 -20.97 -5.64 6.83
C HIS A 241 -19.73 -5.99 7.66
N ASP A 242 -18.71 -6.58 7.03
CA ASP A 242 -17.48 -7.00 7.69
C ASP A 242 -16.72 -5.79 8.29
N MET A 243 -16.69 -4.65 7.58
CA MET A 243 -16.13 -3.41 8.09
C MET A 243 -16.90 -2.87 9.30
N ASN A 244 -18.24 -2.86 9.25
CA ASN A 244 -19.07 -2.42 10.36
C ASN A 244 -18.92 -3.30 11.59
N GLN A 245 -18.64 -4.59 11.45
CA GLN A 245 -18.34 -5.45 12.58
C GLN A 245 -17.10 -4.97 13.33
N VAL A 246 -16.03 -4.62 12.62
CA VAL A 246 -14.76 -4.18 13.23
C VAL A 246 -14.93 -2.89 14.01
N VAL A 247 -15.69 -1.93 13.47
CA VAL A 247 -15.97 -0.66 14.15
C VAL A 247 -16.74 -0.86 15.49
N ASN A 248 -17.48 -1.96 15.61
CA ASN A 248 -18.27 -2.27 16.79
C ASN A 248 -17.58 -3.22 17.79
N TYR A 249 -16.41 -3.78 17.45
CA TYR A 249 -15.67 -4.63 18.38
C TYR A 249 -14.99 -3.84 19.50
N THR A 250 -15.02 -4.40 20.69
CA THR A 250 -14.12 -4.00 21.77
C THR A 250 -12.69 -4.47 21.47
N THR A 251 -11.70 -3.83 22.09
CA THR A 251 -10.29 -4.26 22.00
C THR A 251 -10.11 -5.73 22.43
N SER A 252 -10.88 -6.21 23.42
CA SER A 252 -10.85 -7.61 23.86
C SER A 252 -11.33 -8.58 22.78
N GLU A 253 -12.42 -8.26 22.10
CA GLU A 253 -12.96 -9.07 20.99
C GLU A 253 -12.03 -9.10 19.78
N LEU A 254 -11.38 -7.96 19.47
CA LEU A 254 -10.37 -7.90 18.43
C LEU A 254 -9.16 -8.77 18.78
N ASN A 255 -8.65 -8.70 20.00
CA ASN A 255 -7.55 -9.54 20.46
C ASN A 255 -7.90 -11.04 20.36
N GLN A 256 -9.10 -11.42 20.71
CA GLN A 256 -9.55 -12.81 20.56
C GLN A 256 -9.65 -13.23 19.11
N LYS A 257 -10.08 -12.34 18.21
CA LYS A 257 -10.27 -12.66 16.77
C LYS A 257 -8.96 -12.75 16.01
N TYR A 258 -7.98 -11.88 16.29
CA TYR A 258 -6.77 -11.72 15.49
C TYR A 258 -5.50 -12.28 16.14
N ASN A 259 -5.52 -12.58 17.45
CA ASN A 259 -4.37 -13.09 18.22
C ASN A 259 -4.61 -14.46 18.85
N SER A 260 -5.66 -15.20 18.45
CA SER A 260 -5.97 -16.56 18.90
C SER A 260 -5.29 -17.64 18.07
#